data_a196b953064f563a6c391a3bdfbbcf04
#
_entry.id   a196b953064f563a6c391a3bdfbbcf04
#
_cell.length_a   1.000
_cell.length_b   1.000
_cell.length_c   1.000
_cell.angle_alpha   90.00
_cell.angle_beta   90.00
_cell.angle_gamma   90.00
#
_symmetry.space_group_name_H-M   'P 1'
#
loop_
_entity.id
_entity.type
_entity.pdbx_description
1 polymer ?
#
loop_
_entity_poly.entity_id
_entity_poly.type
_entity_poly.pdbx_seq_one_letter_code
_entity_poly.pdbx_strand_id
1 'polypeptide(L)'
;MVTDAKTLAPEPRRKPILKQEIAFLFVHLIPLAAIWTGATWFDWTICVFLYVFRMFWVTGGYHRYFAHKSYKTSRWFQFVIAFMAMTSAQKGVLWWAAHHRHHHRHSDTPKDPHSMLIYGFWYSHVGWIVGPDFKETDYKTIGDYAKYPELVWLNKHYLVPPVSLAVIVTALGAWVNGGSPLLMVTHFGLSTLFIGFFLSTVVLYHGTFSINSIMHHFGKQRYESNDESKNSLWLALLTLGEGWHNNHHYYEVTAKQGFFWWEIDFTYYGLKVLSWLGLIWDLKGVPKHILHSKNKAHAQELRKQYEHEPA
;
A
#
# COMPACT_ATOMS: atom_id res chain seq x y z
N MET A 1 -15.92 29.12 5.93
CA MET A 1 -16.43 29.12 4.55
C MET A 1 -15.94 27.85 3.90
N VAL A 2 -16.79 26.85 3.78
CA VAL A 2 -16.53 25.64 2.99
C VAL A 2 -16.68 26.09 1.54
N THR A 3 -15.56 26.29 0.84
CA THR A 3 -15.59 26.53 -0.59
C THR A 3 -16.07 25.24 -1.25
N ASP A 4 -17.21 25.31 -1.89
CA ASP A 4 -17.85 24.23 -2.62
C ASP A 4 -16.84 23.53 -3.54
N ALA A 5 -16.43 22.32 -3.19
CA ALA A 5 -15.50 21.51 -4.00
C ALA A 5 -16.04 21.21 -5.42
N LYS A 6 -17.32 21.49 -5.64
CA LYS A 6 -18.03 21.30 -6.92
C LYS A 6 -17.77 22.39 -7.98
N THR A 7 -17.11 23.49 -7.64
CA THR A 7 -16.96 24.64 -8.56
C THR A 7 -15.66 24.69 -9.35
N LEU A 8 -14.68 23.85 -9.03
CA LEU A 8 -13.46 23.75 -9.83
C LEU A 8 -13.63 22.65 -10.87
N ALA A 9 -13.80 23.05 -12.13
CA ALA A 9 -13.78 22.10 -13.24
C ALA A 9 -12.49 21.26 -13.15
N PRO A 10 -12.58 19.93 -13.24
CA PRO A 10 -11.40 19.09 -13.20
C PRO A 10 -10.48 19.46 -14.38
N GLU A 11 -9.18 19.57 -14.11
CA GLU A 11 -8.18 19.74 -15.16
C GLU A 11 -8.39 18.66 -16.24
N PRO A 12 -8.23 18.99 -17.54
CA PRO A 12 -8.41 18.02 -18.60
C PRO A 12 -7.43 16.84 -18.40
N ARG A 13 -8.00 15.64 -18.19
CA ARG A 13 -7.24 14.42 -17.95
C ARG A 13 -6.32 14.16 -19.13
N ARG A 14 -5.03 14.04 -18.89
CA ARG A 14 -4.09 13.59 -19.92
C ARG A 14 -4.39 12.13 -20.28
N LYS A 15 -4.36 11.81 -21.58
CA LYS A 15 -4.60 10.44 -22.05
C LYS A 15 -3.55 9.49 -21.45
N PRO A 16 -3.95 8.27 -21.06
CA PRO A 16 -3.01 7.26 -20.56
C PRO A 16 -1.86 7.00 -21.54
N ILE A 17 -0.75 6.49 -21.02
CA ILE A 17 0.37 6.11 -21.88
C ILE A 17 0.20 4.65 -22.25
N LEU A 18 -0.04 4.38 -23.51
CA LEU A 18 -0.28 3.05 -24.07
C LEU A 18 0.68 1.96 -23.55
N LYS A 19 1.97 2.27 -23.39
CA LYS A 19 2.95 1.30 -22.86
C LYS A 19 2.65 0.85 -21.42
N GLN A 20 2.16 1.73 -20.56
CA GLN A 20 1.85 1.39 -19.17
C GLN A 20 0.53 0.63 -19.08
N GLU A 21 -0.45 0.97 -19.90
CA GLU A 21 -1.70 0.23 -20.02
C GLU A 21 -1.45 -1.21 -20.50
N ILE A 22 -0.61 -1.38 -21.52
CA ILE A 22 -0.24 -2.69 -22.05
C ILE A 22 0.47 -3.52 -20.98
N ALA A 23 1.45 -2.95 -20.26
CA ALA A 23 2.17 -3.67 -19.20
C ALA A 23 1.23 -4.08 -18.07
N PHE A 24 0.32 -3.20 -17.66
CA PHE A 24 -0.68 -3.49 -16.63
C PHE A 24 -1.62 -4.60 -17.07
N LEU A 25 -2.17 -4.51 -18.28
CA LEU A 25 -3.03 -5.55 -18.86
C LEU A 25 -2.29 -6.88 -18.97
N PHE A 26 -1.03 -6.86 -19.41
CA PHE A 26 -0.23 -8.06 -19.56
C PHE A 26 -0.07 -8.80 -18.22
N VAL A 27 0.22 -8.09 -17.13
CA VAL A 27 0.29 -8.68 -15.78
C VAL A 27 -1.02 -9.39 -15.40
N HIS A 28 -2.17 -8.86 -15.81
CA HIS A 28 -3.48 -9.50 -15.54
C HIS A 28 -3.75 -10.72 -16.41
N LEU A 29 -3.18 -10.79 -17.60
CA LEU A 29 -3.38 -11.92 -18.51
C LEU A 29 -2.42 -13.09 -18.22
N ILE A 30 -1.24 -12.85 -17.68
CA ILE A 30 -0.25 -13.91 -17.39
C ILE A 30 -0.82 -15.07 -16.54
N PRO A 31 -1.62 -14.85 -15.48
CA PRO A 31 -2.19 -15.94 -14.70
C PRO A 31 -3.03 -16.93 -15.53
N LEU A 32 -3.62 -16.49 -16.65
CA LEU A 32 -4.38 -17.37 -17.53
C LEU A 32 -3.51 -18.46 -18.17
N ALA A 33 -2.20 -18.27 -18.23
CA ALA A 33 -1.27 -19.28 -18.72
C ALA A 33 -1.23 -20.54 -17.83
N ALA A 34 -1.78 -20.47 -16.60
CA ALA A 34 -1.99 -21.62 -15.75
C ALA A 34 -2.95 -22.67 -16.37
N ILE A 35 -3.75 -22.30 -17.38
CA ILE A 35 -4.57 -23.24 -18.16
C ILE A 35 -3.69 -24.32 -18.81
N TRP A 36 -2.46 -23.97 -19.24
CA TRP A 36 -1.53 -24.91 -19.87
C TRP A 36 -0.62 -25.64 -18.89
N THR A 37 -0.22 -25.00 -17.79
CA THR A 37 0.67 -25.62 -16.80
C THR A 37 -0.06 -26.42 -15.75
N GLY A 38 -1.35 -26.20 -15.61
CA GLY A 38 -2.11 -26.63 -14.43
C GLY A 38 -1.76 -25.80 -13.19
N ALA A 39 -2.33 -26.19 -12.05
CA ALA A 39 -2.05 -25.59 -10.74
C ALA A 39 -2.10 -26.69 -9.68
N THR A 40 -1.13 -26.68 -8.78
CA THR A 40 -1.04 -27.60 -7.65
C THR A 40 -1.56 -26.97 -6.36
N TRP A 41 -1.74 -27.77 -5.33
CA TRP A 41 -2.00 -27.29 -3.97
C TRP A 41 -0.96 -26.30 -3.49
N PHE A 42 0.31 -26.57 -3.81
CA PHE A 42 1.42 -25.69 -3.43
C PHE A 42 1.29 -24.32 -4.08
N ASP A 43 0.93 -24.24 -5.36
CA ASP A 43 0.79 -22.97 -6.10
C ASP A 43 -0.29 -22.08 -5.47
N TRP A 44 -1.44 -22.65 -5.08
CA TRP A 44 -2.49 -21.94 -4.37
C TRP A 44 -2.08 -21.50 -2.96
N THR A 45 -1.34 -22.33 -2.24
CA THR A 45 -0.80 -21.99 -0.92
C THR A 45 0.15 -20.81 -1.02
N ILE A 46 1.07 -20.83 -2.00
CA ILE A 46 1.98 -19.71 -2.28
C ILE A 46 1.20 -18.45 -2.69
N CYS A 47 0.14 -18.59 -3.48
CA CYS A 47 -0.70 -17.44 -3.88
C CYS A 47 -1.28 -16.73 -2.66
N VAL A 48 -1.90 -17.44 -1.75
CA VAL A 48 -2.48 -16.88 -0.52
C VAL A 48 -1.39 -16.33 0.40
N PHE A 49 -0.32 -17.07 0.61
CA PHE A 49 0.81 -16.64 1.43
C PHE A 49 1.42 -15.33 0.89
N LEU A 50 1.71 -15.26 -0.40
CA LEU A 50 2.30 -14.06 -1.01
C LEU A 50 1.35 -12.87 -1.02
N TYR A 51 0.04 -13.09 -1.14
CA TYR A 51 -0.94 -12.03 -0.96
C TYR A 51 -0.83 -11.42 0.44
N VAL A 52 -0.97 -12.24 1.48
CA VAL A 52 -0.93 -11.78 2.89
C VAL A 52 0.43 -11.16 3.24
N PHE A 53 1.52 -11.83 2.88
CA PHE A 53 2.88 -11.38 3.14
C PHE A 53 3.16 -10.02 2.50
N ARG A 54 2.85 -9.85 1.22
CA ARG A 54 3.10 -8.60 0.50
C ARG A 54 2.13 -7.49 0.92
N MET A 55 0.86 -7.82 1.22
CA MET A 55 -0.08 -6.86 1.77
C MET A 55 0.44 -6.32 3.11
N PHE A 56 0.96 -7.18 3.99
CA PHE A 56 1.58 -6.74 5.25
C PHE A 56 2.71 -5.72 5.01
N TRP A 57 3.58 -5.95 4.02
CA TRP A 57 4.68 -5.03 3.75
C TRP A 57 4.25 -3.75 2.99
N VAL A 58 3.21 -3.81 2.18
CA VAL A 58 2.58 -2.59 1.61
C VAL A 58 2.04 -1.72 2.74
N THR A 59 1.27 -2.30 3.64
CA THR A 59 0.61 -1.58 4.73
C THR A 59 1.59 -1.17 5.83
N GLY A 60 2.39 -2.09 6.33
CA GLY A 60 3.38 -1.83 7.38
C GLY A 60 4.58 -1.02 6.89
N GLY A 61 5.08 -1.33 5.69
CA GLY A 61 6.26 -0.71 5.09
C GLY A 61 5.96 0.57 4.34
N TYR A 62 5.42 0.48 3.13
CA TYR A 62 5.14 1.66 2.31
C TYR A 62 4.30 2.68 3.06
N HIS A 63 3.19 2.26 3.61
CA HIS A 63 2.20 3.13 4.18
C HIS A 63 2.61 3.63 5.58
N ARG A 64 2.64 2.75 6.58
CA ARG A 64 2.85 3.19 7.98
C ARG A 64 4.27 3.64 8.26
N TYR A 65 5.30 3.05 7.64
CA TYR A 65 6.68 3.46 7.86
C TYR A 65 7.10 4.62 6.96
N PHE A 66 7.14 4.41 5.63
CA PHE A 66 7.70 5.41 4.72
C PHE A 66 6.80 6.63 4.51
N ALA A 67 5.48 6.45 4.43
CA ALA A 67 4.59 7.59 4.28
C ALA A 67 4.36 8.32 5.61
N HIS A 68 3.96 7.62 6.68
CA HIS A 68 3.48 8.23 7.92
C HIS A 68 4.46 8.24 9.09
N LYS A 69 5.61 7.57 9.00
CA LYS A 69 6.62 7.50 10.08
C LYS A 69 6.02 7.04 11.41
N SER A 70 5.14 6.04 11.36
CA SER A 70 4.36 5.57 12.51
C SER A 70 5.20 4.78 13.52
N TYR A 71 6.43 4.44 13.18
CA TYR A 71 7.40 3.77 14.03
C TYR A 71 8.82 4.05 13.54
N LYS A 72 9.83 3.60 14.32
CA LYS A 72 11.25 3.72 13.99
C LYS A 72 11.89 2.34 13.79
N THR A 73 13.01 2.33 13.09
CA THR A 73 13.82 1.12 12.87
C THR A 73 15.28 1.47 12.58
N SER A 74 16.16 0.47 12.55
CA SER A 74 17.56 0.60 12.14
C SER A 74 17.67 0.80 10.61
N ARG A 75 18.78 1.39 10.15
CA ARG A 75 19.00 1.66 8.71
C ARG A 75 19.01 0.37 7.87
N TRP A 76 19.60 -0.71 8.38
CA TRP A 76 19.60 -1.99 7.66
C TRP A 76 18.20 -2.59 7.54
N PHE A 77 17.40 -2.53 8.61
CA PHE A 77 16.04 -3.07 8.57
C PHE A 77 15.09 -2.16 7.77
N GLN A 78 15.36 -0.84 7.72
CA GLN A 78 14.70 0.08 6.78
C GLN A 78 14.87 -0.38 5.33
N PHE A 79 16.08 -0.81 4.94
CA PHE A 79 16.32 -1.37 3.61
C PHE A 79 15.51 -2.66 3.41
N VAL A 80 15.48 -3.56 4.40
CA VAL A 80 14.65 -4.78 4.34
C VAL A 80 13.18 -4.45 4.17
N ILE A 81 12.63 -3.51 4.95
CA ILE A 81 11.24 -3.06 4.82
C ILE A 81 10.97 -2.54 3.40
N ALA A 82 11.87 -1.70 2.87
CA ALA A 82 11.74 -1.17 1.52
C ALA A 82 11.73 -2.28 0.46
N PHE A 83 12.70 -3.20 0.53
CA PHE A 83 12.80 -4.32 -0.38
C PHE A 83 11.55 -5.20 -0.36
N MET A 84 11.09 -5.59 0.83
CA MET A 84 9.91 -6.43 1.02
C MET A 84 8.63 -5.75 0.51
N ALA A 85 8.42 -4.46 0.82
CA ALA A 85 7.29 -3.70 0.32
C ALA A 85 7.30 -3.62 -1.22
N MET A 86 8.47 -3.41 -1.82
CA MET A 86 8.63 -3.33 -3.27
C MET A 86 8.40 -4.67 -4.00
N THR A 87 8.44 -5.82 -3.30
CA THR A 87 8.02 -7.11 -3.90
C THR A 87 6.57 -7.11 -4.35
N SER A 88 5.76 -6.18 -3.89
CA SER A 88 4.36 -5.94 -4.32
C SER A 88 4.23 -5.44 -5.77
N ALA A 89 5.35 -5.09 -6.43
CA ALA A 89 5.39 -4.50 -7.76
C ALA A 89 4.59 -3.19 -7.93
N GLN A 90 4.46 -2.40 -6.83
CA GLN A 90 3.77 -1.11 -6.82
C GLN A 90 4.75 0.08 -6.90
N LYS A 91 5.70 0.00 -7.83
CA LYS A 91 6.77 1.00 -8.07
C LYS A 91 7.78 1.12 -6.90
N GLY A 92 8.55 2.21 -6.89
CA GLY A 92 9.60 2.44 -5.91
C GLY A 92 9.08 2.98 -4.58
N VAL A 93 9.80 2.69 -3.50
CA VAL A 93 9.41 3.05 -2.13
C VAL A 93 9.28 4.57 -1.92
N LEU A 94 10.19 5.35 -2.51
CA LEU A 94 10.16 6.81 -2.40
C LEU A 94 9.05 7.41 -3.26
N TRP A 95 8.80 6.82 -4.43
CA TRP A 95 7.67 7.20 -5.28
C TRP A 95 6.35 6.99 -4.56
N TRP A 96 6.15 5.80 -4.00
CA TRP A 96 4.91 5.45 -3.32
C TRP A 96 4.62 6.37 -2.12
N ALA A 97 5.63 6.56 -1.26
CA ALA A 97 5.48 7.40 -0.08
C ALA A 97 5.26 8.88 -0.41
N ALA A 98 5.94 9.41 -1.45
CA ALA A 98 5.75 10.79 -1.88
C ALA A 98 4.33 11.05 -2.38
N HIS A 99 3.78 10.15 -3.22
CA HIS A 99 2.42 10.26 -3.75
C HIS A 99 1.37 10.10 -2.65
N HIS A 100 1.59 9.20 -1.70
CA HIS A 100 0.68 9.02 -0.58
C HIS A 100 0.66 10.24 0.36
N ARG A 101 1.82 10.84 0.67
CA ARG A 101 1.87 12.13 1.40
C ARG A 101 1.21 13.27 0.65
N HIS A 102 1.29 13.26 -0.69
CA HIS A 102 0.58 14.22 -1.53
C HIS A 102 -0.93 14.03 -1.45
N HIS A 103 -1.41 12.78 -1.52
CA HIS A 103 -2.81 12.42 -1.32
C HIS A 103 -3.34 12.96 0.01
N HIS A 104 -2.70 12.66 1.14
CA HIS A 104 -3.15 13.15 2.45
C HIS A 104 -3.23 14.67 2.57
N ARG A 105 -2.35 15.40 1.88
CA ARG A 105 -2.40 16.88 1.86
C ARG A 105 -3.54 17.44 1.02
N HIS A 106 -3.99 16.70 0.03
CA HIS A 106 -4.94 17.17 -0.98
C HIS A 106 -6.15 16.25 -1.13
N SER A 107 -6.38 15.36 -0.16
CA SER A 107 -7.44 14.35 -0.22
C SER A 107 -8.78 14.95 -0.67
N ASP A 108 -9.40 14.30 -1.66
CA ASP A 108 -10.68 14.67 -2.26
C ASP A 108 -10.76 16.08 -2.88
N THR A 109 -9.60 16.64 -3.24
CA THR A 109 -9.51 17.88 -4.04
C THR A 109 -9.06 17.58 -5.48
N PRO A 110 -9.14 18.54 -6.43
CA PRO A 110 -8.62 18.36 -7.78
C PRO A 110 -7.12 18.08 -7.89
N LYS A 111 -6.36 18.30 -6.81
CA LYS A 111 -4.92 18.00 -6.72
C LYS A 111 -4.65 16.59 -6.19
N ASP A 112 -5.66 15.89 -5.70
CA ASP A 112 -5.54 14.51 -5.27
C ASP A 112 -5.26 13.60 -6.47
N PRO A 113 -4.20 12.77 -6.46
CA PRO A 113 -3.87 11.91 -7.59
C PRO A 113 -4.98 10.92 -7.95
N HIS A 114 -5.83 10.54 -7.02
CA HIS A 114 -6.80 9.46 -7.21
C HIS A 114 -8.15 9.69 -6.51
N SER A 115 -8.59 10.95 -6.35
CA SER A 115 -9.91 11.21 -5.77
C SER A 115 -11.01 10.56 -6.60
N MET A 116 -11.77 9.67 -5.96
CA MET A 116 -12.94 9.05 -6.56
C MET A 116 -14.06 10.06 -6.80
N LEU A 117 -14.21 11.07 -5.92
CA LEU A 117 -15.24 12.10 -6.02
C LEU A 117 -15.04 13.02 -7.23
N ILE A 118 -13.76 13.31 -7.56
CA ILE A 118 -13.40 14.21 -8.65
C ILE A 118 -13.32 13.46 -9.99
N TYR A 119 -12.66 12.29 -9.99
CA TYR A 119 -12.30 11.60 -11.24
C TYR A 119 -13.08 10.31 -11.51
N GLY A 120 -13.90 9.87 -10.55
CA GLY A 120 -14.71 8.66 -10.65
C GLY A 120 -13.95 7.38 -10.37
N PHE A 121 -14.70 6.27 -10.27
CA PHE A 121 -14.21 4.98 -9.80
C PHE A 121 -13.02 4.43 -10.61
N TRP A 122 -13.15 4.33 -11.93
CA TRP A 122 -12.14 3.67 -12.77
C TRP A 122 -10.81 4.42 -12.79
N TYR A 123 -10.85 5.76 -12.78
CA TYR A 123 -9.64 6.54 -12.72
C TYR A 123 -8.96 6.40 -11.35
N SER A 124 -9.73 6.51 -10.27
CA SER A 124 -9.23 6.36 -8.91
C SER A 124 -8.67 4.95 -8.65
N HIS A 125 -9.31 3.91 -9.21
CA HIS A 125 -8.88 2.53 -9.03
C HIS A 125 -7.60 2.20 -9.82
N VAL A 126 -7.54 2.52 -11.12
CA VAL A 126 -6.44 2.13 -12.01
C VAL A 126 -5.89 3.30 -12.82
N GLY A 127 -6.74 4.19 -13.32
CA GLY A 127 -6.37 5.17 -14.34
C GLY A 127 -5.20 6.08 -13.95
N TRP A 128 -5.11 6.49 -12.70
CA TRP A 128 -4.05 7.35 -12.21
C TRP A 128 -2.66 6.68 -12.22
N ILE A 129 -2.60 5.35 -12.05
CA ILE A 129 -1.34 4.58 -12.02
C ILE A 129 -0.78 4.44 -13.44
N VAL A 130 -1.66 4.19 -14.42
CA VAL A 130 -1.27 4.01 -15.82
C VAL A 130 -1.19 5.34 -16.57
N GLY A 131 -1.74 6.41 -15.98
CA GLY A 131 -1.71 7.77 -16.52
C GLY A 131 -0.33 8.41 -16.54
N PRO A 132 -0.15 9.51 -17.29
CA PRO A 132 1.13 10.19 -17.44
C PRO A 132 1.53 11.07 -16.25
N ASP A 133 0.57 11.49 -15.41
CA ASP A 133 0.74 12.63 -14.51
C ASP A 133 1.57 12.32 -13.26
N PHE A 134 1.57 11.07 -12.79
CA PHE A 134 2.20 10.66 -11.53
C PHE A 134 3.38 9.70 -11.72
N LYS A 135 4.25 9.97 -12.70
CA LYS A 135 5.41 9.10 -13.00
C LYS A 135 6.61 9.36 -12.14
N GLU A 136 6.89 10.64 -11.92
CA GLU A 136 8.11 11.09 -11.27
C GLU A 136 8.00 10.99 -9.75
N THR A 137 9.13 10.74 -9.10
CA THR A 137 9.23 10.79 -7.65
C THR A 137 9.44 12.23 -7.19
N ASP A 138 8.54 12.76 -6.39
CA ASP A 138 8.75 14.06 -5.72
C ASP A 138 9.72 13.91 -4.54
N TYR A 139 11.01 14.03 -4.84
CA TYR A 139 12.08 13.94 -3.85
C TYR A 139 12.04 15.05 -2.80
N LYS A 140 11.37 16.17 -3.06
CA LYS A 140 11.20 17.24 -2.05
C LYS A 140 10.23 16.80 -0.95
N THR A 141 9.14 16.18 -1.32
CA THR A 141 8.14 15.63 -0.36
C THR A 141 8.71 14.51 0.50
N ILE A 142 9.67 13.73 -0.02
CA ILE A 142 10.25 12.55 0.64
C ILE A 142 11.73 12.74 1.03
N GLY A 143 12.19 13.99 1.19
CA GLY A 143 13.60 14.34 1.46
C GLY A 143 14.18 13.67 2.70
N ASP A 144 13.36 13.36 3.69
CA ASP A 144 13.73 12.63 4.90
C ASP A 144 14.25 11.20 4.63
N TYR A 145 13.76 10.54 3.58
CA TYR A 145 14.23 9.21 3.15
C TYR A 145 15.10 9.27 1.89
N ALA A 146 14.99 10.30 1.06
CA ALA A 146 15.80 10.48 -0.13
C ALA A 146 17.30 10.73 0.16
N LYS A 147 17.66 11.02 1.41
CA LYS A 147 19.05 11.11 1.88
C LYS A 147 19.78 9.76 1.96
N TYR A 148 19.06 8.64 1.89
CA TYR A 148 19.62 7.29 1.96
C TYR A 148 19.87 6.76 0.54
N PRO A 149 21.14 6.61 0.10
CA PRO A 149 21.47 6.23 -1.28
C PRO A 149 20.93 4.84 -1.66
N GLU A 150 20.84 3.91 -0.71
CA GLU A 150 20.28 2.59 -0.92
C GLU A 150 18.77 2.62 -1.23
N LEU A 151 18.02 3.56 -0.62
CA LEU A 151 16.60 3.75 -0.93
C LEU A 151 16.41 4.42 -2.29
N VAL A 152 17.27 5.37 -2.63
CA VAL A 152 17.28 6.01 -3.96
C VAL A 152 17.60 4.97 -5.03
N TRP A 153 18.59 4.10 -4.78
CA TRP A 153 18.94 3.01 -5.68
C TRP A 153 17.76 2.04 -5.88
N LEU A 154 17.14 1.56 -4.80
CA LEU A 154 15.95 0.70 -4.87
C LEU A 154 14.82 1.39 -5.65
N ASN A 155 14.54 2.67 -5.36
CA ASN A 155 13.49 3.42 -6.03
C ASN A 155 13.71 3.50 -7.55
N LYS A 156 14.97 3.65 -7.97
CA LYS A 156 15.37 3.68 -9.37
C LYS A 156 15.27 2.30 -10.05
N HIS A 157 15.60 1.25 -9.29
CA HIS A 157 15.61 -0.14 -9.76
C HIS A 157 14.42 -0.92 -9.17
N TYR A 158 13.24 -0.32 -9.21
CA TYR A 158 12.04 -0.81 -8.51
C TYR A 158 11.55 -2.20 -8.98
N LEU A 159 12.03 -2.70 -10.10
CA LEU A 159 11.73 -4.05 -10.59
C LEU A 159 12.61 -5.13 -9.93
N VAL A 160 13.74 -4.77 -9.31
CA VAL A 160 14.64 -5.76 -8.68
C VAL A 160 13.94 -6.59 -7.63
N PRO A 161 13.22 -6.03 -6.62
CA PRO A 161 12.56 -6.84 -5.62
C PRO A 161 11.47 -7.78 -6.17
N PRO A 162 10.52 -7.36 -7.01
CA PRO A 162 9.50 -8.27 -7.52
C PRO A 162 10.07 -9.34 -8.46
N VAL A 163 11.07 -9.02 -9.29
CA VAL A 163 11.75 -10.01 -10.15
C VAL A 163 12.50 -11.03 -9.29
N SER A 164 13.22 -10.59 -8.26
CA SER A 164 13.89 -11.52 -7.32
C SER A 164 12.90 -12.47 -6.66
N LEU A 165 11.76 -11.95 -6.19
CA LEU A 165 10.70 -12.80 -5.62
C LEU A 165 10.13 -13.78 -6.66
N ALA A 166 9.86 -13.32 -7.88
CA ALA A 166 9.36 -14.17 -8.96
C ALA A 166 10.32 -15.35 -9.26
N VAL A 167 11.63 -15.07 -9.33
CA VAL A 167 12.67 -16.10 -9.55
C VAL A 167 12.68 -17.09 -8.38
N ILE A 168 12.71 -16.61 -7.14
CA ILE A 168 12.73 -17.46 -5.94
C ILE A 168 11.49 -18.37 -5.90
N VAL A 169 10.31 -17.82 -6.14
CA VAL A 169 9.04 -18.54 -6.09
C VAL A 169 8.96 -19.60 -7.21
N THR A 170 9.45 -19.26 -8.41
CA THR A 170 9.50 -20.18 -9.54
C THR A 170 10.46 -21.35 -9.27
N ALA A 171 11.65 -21.07 -8.70
CA ALA A 171 12.59 -22.11 -8.32
C ALA A 171 12.04 -23.02 -7.21
N LEU A 172 11.38 -22.43 -6.22
CA LEU A 172 10.74 -23.18 -5.14
C LEU A 172 9.62 -24.07 -5.66
N GLY A 173 8.78 -23.56 -6.56
CA GLY A 173 7.74 -24.33 -7.22
C GLY A 173 8.30 -25.51 -8.03
N ALA A 174 9.35 -25.27 -8.79
CA ALA A 174 10.04 -26.31 -9.54
C ALA A 174 10.64 -27.39 -8.63
N TRP A 175 11.16 -27.00 -7.48
CA TRP A 175 11.68 -27.94 -6.50
C TRP A 175 10.57 -28.78 -5.85
N VAL A 176 9.51 -28.15 -5.39
CA VAL A 176 8.42 -28.83 -4.69
C VAL A 176 7.59 -29.71 -5.63
N ASN A 177 7.25 -29.20 -6.80
CA ASN A 177 6.40 -29.92 -7.77
C ASN A 177 7.18 -30.89 -8.66
N GLY A 178 8.48 -30.63 -8.93
CA GLY A 178 9.29 -31.38 -9.89
C GLY A 178 10.57 -32.00 -9.30
N GLY A 179 10.87 -31.77 -8.01
CA GLY A 179 12.04 -32.32 -7.32
C GLY A 179 13.37 -31.61 -7.61
N SER A 180 13.40 -30.58 -8.48
CA SER A 180 14.63 -29.82 -8.78
C SER A 180 14.33 -28.38 -9.14
N PRO A 181 15.07 -27.40 -8.55
CA PRO A 181 14.93 -26.00 -8.92
C PRO A 181 15.38 -25.71 -10.37
N LEU A 182 16.14 -26.61 -11.01
CA LEU A 182 16.56 -26.48 -12.42
C LEU A 182 15.39 -26.63 -13.40
N LEU A 183 14.24 -27.12 -12.95
CA LEU A 183 13.02 -27.27 -13.75
C LEU A 183 12.14 -25.98 -13.78
N MET A 184 12.71 -24.83 -13.45
CA MET A 184 11.99 -23.54 -13.36
C MET A 184 11.20 -23.19 -14.63
N VAL A 185 11.75 -23.45 -15.79
CA VAL A 185 11.14 -23.11 -17.09
C VAL A 185 10.19 -24.21 -17.60
N THR A 186 9.92 -25.24 -16.80
CA THR A 186 8.93 -26.27 -17.09
C THR A 186 7.61 -25.95 -16.41
N HIS A 187 6.57 -26.76 -16.68
CA HIS A 187 5.27 -26.61 -16.02
C HIS A 187 5.36 -26.66 -14.48
N PHE A 188 6.35 -27.34 -13.90
CA PHE A 188 6.56 -27.43 -12.45
C PHE A 188 6.90 -26.08 -11.78
N GLY A 189 7.71 -25.24 -12.42
CA GLY A 189 8.03 -23.92 -11.91
C GLY A 189 7.06 -22.85 -12.40
N LEU A 190 6.66 -22.93 -13.68
CA LEU A 190 5.79 -21.94 -14.30
C LEU A 190 4.38 -21.91 -13.69
N SER A 191 3.84 -23.05 -13.21
CA SER A 191 2.55 -23.04 -12.49
C SER A 191 2.60 -22.15 -11.24
N THR A 192 3.68 -22.27 -10.45
CA THR A 192 3.88 -21.44 -9.26
C THR A 192 4.14 -19.98 -9.62
N LEU A 193 4.83 -19.70 -10.74
CA LEU A 193 4.99 -18.34 -11.24
C LEU A 193 3.63 -17.71 -11.61
N PHE A 194 2.79 -18.43 -12.36
CA PHE A 194 1.53 -17.89 -12.85
C PHE A 194 0.50 -17.72 -11.72
N ILE A 195 0.31 -18.74 -10.89
CA ILE A 195 -0.65 -18.71 -9.78
C ILE A 195 -0.02 -18.07 -8.53
N GLY A 196 1.10 -18.60 -8.06
CA GLY A 196 1.72 -18.12 -6.84
C GLY A 196 2.11 -16.65 -6.89
N PHE A 197 2.83 -16.22 -7.93
CA PHE A 197 3.33 -14.85 -8.03
C PHE A 197 2.35 -13.92 -8.78
N PHE A 198 2.01 -14.19 -10.05
CA PHE A 198 1.24 -13.24 -10.84
C PHE A 198 -0.21 -13.10 -10.39
N LEU A 199 -0.92 -14.17 -10.11
CA LEU A 199 -2.30 -14.08 -9.63
C LEU A 199 -2.36 -13.35 -8.28
N SER A 200 -1.48 -13.71 -7.34
CA SER A 200 -1.42 -12.99 -6.06
C SER A 200 -1.03 -11.52 -6.22
N THR A 201 -0.25 -11.16 -7.26
CA THR A 201 0.06 -9.75 -7.58
C THR A 201 -1.19 -9.00 -8.08
N VAL A 202 -1.97 -9.62 -8.96
CA VAL A 202 -3.23 -9.04 -9.45
C VAL A 202 -4.22 -8.82 -8.30
N VAL A 203 -4.41 -9.83 -7.46
CA VAL A 203 -5.30 -9.73 -6.29
C VAL A 203 -4.81 -8.65 -5.32
N LEU A 204 -3.49 -8.55 -5.10
CA LEU A 204 -2.88 -7.52 -4.26
C LEU A 204 -3.11 -6.11 -4.83
N TYR A 205 -2.98 -5.92 -6.14
CA TYR A 205 -3.25 -4.64 -6.79
C TYR A 205 -4.68 -4.19 -6.50
N HIS A 206 -5.67 -5.04 -6.80
CA HIS A 206 -7.07 -4.69 -6.59
C HIS A 206 -7.41 -4.52 -5.09
N GLY A 207 -6.81 -5.29 -4.19
CA GLY A 207 -6.92 -5.09 -2.75
C GLY A 207 -6.42 -3.68 -2.35
N THR A 208 -5.23 -3.28 -2.80
CA THR A 208 -4.67 -1.95 -2.50
C THR A 208 -5.46 -0.83 -3.17
N PHE A 209 -5.80 -0.98 -4.46
CA PHE A 209 -6.51 0.05 -5.23
C PHE A 209 -7.95 0.28 -4.73
N SER A 210 -8.57 -0.73 -4.09
CA SER A 210 -9.88 -0.58 -3.48
C SER A 210 -9.89 0.45 -2.35
N ILE A 211 -8.75 0.67 -1.68
CA ILE A 211 -8.64 1.72 -0.68
C ILE A 211 -8.81 3.10 -1.33
N ASN A 212 -8.19 3.34 -2.48
CA ASN A 212 -8.30 4.61 -3.18
C ASN A 212 -9.69 4.85 -3.76
N SER A 213 -10.33 3.80 -4.29
CA SER A 213 -11.59 3.93 -5.04
C SER A 213 -12.84 3.70 -4.19
N ILE A 214 -12.82 2.75 -3.26
CA ILE A 214 -14.01 2.34 -2.49
C ILE A 214 -14.11 3.09 -1.17
N MET A 215 -12.98 3.30 -0.48
CA MET A 215 -12.99 3.79 0.90
C MET A 215 -13.29 5.29 1.04
N HIS A 216 -13.33 6.07 -0.05
CA HIS A 216 -13.83 7.44 -0.06
C HIS A 216 -15.30 7.54 -0.47
N HIS A 217 -16.00 6.39 -0.62
CA HIS A 217 -17.43 6.40 -1.00
C HIS A 217 -18.27 5.45 -0.14
N PHE A 218 -17.78 4.21 0.12
CA PHE A 218 -18.53 3.18 0.82
C PHE A 218 -17.97 2.91 2.21
N GLY A 219 -18.84 2.88 3.20
CA GLY A 219 -18.51 2.60 4.59
C GLY A 219 -19.10 3.60 5.57
N LYS A 220 -18.56 3.65 6.78
CA LYS A 220 -19.02 4.55 7.84
C LYS A 220 -17.97 5.61 8.14
N GLN A 221 -18.35 6.87 8.12
CA GLN A 221 -17.53 7.95 8.63
C GLN A 221 -17.75 8.08 10.13
N ARG A 222 -16.68 7.93 10.90
CA ARG A 222 -16.70 8.09 12.36
C ARG A 222 -16.24 9.47 12.76
N TYR A 223 -15.23 9.96 12.09
CA TYR A 223 -14.57 11.23 12.37
C TYR A 223 -14.70 12.20 11.21
N GLU A 224 -14.81 13.49 11.52
CA GLU A 224 -14.74 14.55 10.51
C GLU A 224 -13.29 14.77 10.09
N SER A 225 -12.87 14.07 9.02
CA SER A 225 -11.48 14.04 8.52
C SER A 225 -11.15 15.13 7.49
N ASN A 226 -12.10 16.00 7.14
CA ASN A 226 -12.04 16.98 6.05
C ASN A 226 -11.98 16.37 4.64
N ASP A 227 -12.28 15.09 4.53
CA ASP A 227 -12.43 14.32 3.30
C ASP A 227 -13.56 13.30 3.47
N GLU A 228 -13.86 12.54 2.43
CA GLU A 228 -14.94 11.57 2.41
C GLU A 228 -14.49 10.15 2.78
N SER A 229 -13.35 10.00 3.44
CA SER A 229 -12.84 8.69 3.89
C SER A 229 -13.83 7.97 4.82
N LYS A 230 -13.94 6.66 4.66
CA LYS A 230 -14.87 5.79 5.40
C LYS A 230 -14.14 4.62 6.06
N ASN A 231 -14.79 3.98 7.03
CA ASN A 231 -14.35 2.73 7.64
C ASN A 231 -15.19 1.55 7.12
N SER A 232 -14.54 0.45 6.77
CA SER A 232 -15.18 -0.80 6.34
C SER A 232 -14.46 -2.01 6.94
N LEU A 233 -15.19 -2.82 7.71
CA LEU A 233 -14.65 -4.06 8.29
C LEU A 233 -14.18 -5.03 7.21
N TRP A 234 -14.97 -5.22 6.14
CA TRP A 234 -14.63 -6.18 5.08
C TRP A 234 -13.34 -5.81 4.37
N LEU A 235 -13.16 -4.53 4.05
CA LEU A 235 -11.90 -4.07 3.46
C LEU A 235 -10.75 -4.08 4.48
N ALA A 236 -11.02 -3.87 5.77
CA ALA A 236 -9.99 -3.99 6.80
C ALA A 236 -9.49 -5.44 6.92
N LEU A 237 -10.37 -6.43 6.82
CA LEU A 237 -9.96 -7.84 6.81
C LEU A 237 -9.17 -8.19 5.56
N LEU A 238 -9.63 -7.75 4.37
CA LEU A 238 -8.96 -7.99 3.10
C LEU A 238 -7.58 -7.33 3.03
N THR A 239 -7.45 -6.10 3.52
CA THR A 239 -6.24 -5.30 3.42
C THR A 239 -5.42 -5.23 4.71
N LEU A 240 -5.65 -6.17 5.63
CA LEU A 240 -4.94 -6.33 6.90
C LEU A 240 -5.00 -5.10 7.83
N GLY A 241 -6.04 -4.27 7.71
CA GLY A 241 -6.29 -3.14 8.59
C GLY A 241 -6.54 -1.81 7.87
N GLU A 242 -6.18 -1.67 6.58
CA GLU A 242 -6.31 -0.39 5.84
C GLU A 242 -7.76 0.04 5.60
N GLY A 243 -8.74 -0.86 5.75
CA GLY A 243 -10.16 -0.52 5.70
C GLY A 243 -10.65 0.32 6.88
N TRP A 244 -9.85 0.58 7.91
CA TRP A 244 -10.11 1.61 8.93
C TRP A 244 -9.65 2.98 8.45
N HIS A 245 -10.02 3.34 7.24
CA HIS A 245 -9.47 4.43 6.47
C HIS A 245 -9.86 5.82 6.99
N ASN A 246 -11.09 5.99 7.49
CA ASN A 246 -11.50 7.24 8.13
C ASN A 246 -10.76 7.47 9.46
N ASN A 247 -10.53 6.42 10.26
CA ASN A 247 -9.68 6.52 11.44
C ASN A 247 -8.28 7.01 11.05
N HIS A 248 -7.71 6.40 9.98
CA HIS A 248 -6.40 6.75 9.47
C HIS A 248 -6.33 8.18 8.95
N HIS A 249 -7.26 8.63 8.13
CA HIS A 249 -7.31 10.01 7.63
C HIS A 249 -7.54 11.05 8.74
N TYR A 250 -8.21 10.64 9.81
CA TYR A 250 -8.38 11.48 10.98
C TYR A 250 -7.09 11.63 11.79
N TYR A 251 -6.32 10.54 12.04
CA TYR A 251 -5.08 10.57 12.79
C TYR A 251 -4.01 9.68 12.14
N GLU A 252 -3.37 10.20 11.10
CA GLU A 252 -2.53 9.48 10.15
C GLU A 252 -1.20 8.96 10.72
N VAL A 253 -0.68 9.55 11.81
CA VAL A 253 0.64 9.22 12.35
C VAL A 253 0.69 7.94 13.16
N THR A 254 -0.47 7.37 13.52
CA THR A 254 -0.53 6.15 14.33
C THR A 254 -0.15 4.91 13.52
N ALA A 255 0.53 3.96 14.18
CA ALA A 255 0.75 2.62 13.63
C ALA A 255 -0.48 1.71 13.75
N LYS A 256 -1.48 2.11 14.54
CA LYS A 256 -2.72 1.37 14.78
C LYS A 256 -3.89 2.05 14.07
N GLN A 257 -4.40 1.48 13.00
CA GLN A 257 -5.55 2.05 12.27
C GLN A 257 -6.90 1.59 12.83
N GLY A 258 -6.98 0.39 13.37
CA GLY A 258 -8.11 -0.06 14.17
C GLY A 258 -8.05 0.57 15.56
N PHE A 259 -8.68 1.72 15.78
CA PHE A 259 -8.56 2.50 17.02
C PHE A 259 -9.08 1.78 18.25
N PHE A 260 -10.15 1.00 18.08
CA PHE A 260 -10.79 0.27 19.16
C PHE A 260 -10.41 -1.21 19.15
N TRP A 261 -10.64 -1.93 20.26
CA TRP A 261 -10.24 -3.32 20.41
C TRP A 261 -10.97 -4.29 19.45
N TRP A 262 -12.18 -3.93 19.01
CA TRP A 262 -12.97 -4.71 18.05
C TRP A 262 -12.63 -4.40 16.59
N GLU A 263 -11.82 -3.40 16.34
CA GLU A 263 -11.33 -3.03 15.01
C GLU A 263 -10.07 -3.81 14.72
N ILE A 264 -10.23 -4.95 14.06
CA ILE A 264 -9.14 -5.87 13.74
C ILE A 264 -8.15 -5.19 12.80
N ASP A 265 -6.88 -5.16 13.19
CA ASP A 265 -5.77 -4.57 12.44
C ASP A 265 -4.58 -5.54 12.44
N PHE A 266 -4.59 -6.50 11.51
CA PHE A 266 -3.55 -7.53 11.42
C PHE A 266 -2.15 -6.94 11.18
N THR A 267 -2.05 -5.86 10.43
CA THR A 267 -0.76 -5.17 10.23
C THR A 267 -0.22 -4.66 11.55
N TYR A 268 -1.03 -4.03 12.37
CA TYR A 268 -0.60 -3.57 13.69
C TYR A 268 -0.13 -4.72 14.58
N TYR A 269 -0.82 -5.86 14.55
CA TYR A 269 -0.41 -7.03 15.32
C TYR A 269 0.95 -7.57 14.85
N GLY A 270 1.17 -7.65 13.54
CA GLY A 270 2.47 -8.01 12.97
C GLY A 270 3.58 -7.01 13.34
N LEU A 271 3.30 -5.70 13.30
CA LEU A 271 4.24 -4.67 13.76
C LEU A 271 4.57 -4.80 15.24
N LYS A 272 3.60 -5.18 16.09
CA LYS A 272 3.89 -5.47 17.50
C LYS A 272 4.85 -6.66 17.66
N VAL A 273 4.69 -7.71 16.86
CA VAL A 273 5.63 -8.83 16.87
C VAL A 273 7.03 -8.36 16.47
N LEU A 274 7.16 -7.56 15.42
CA LEU A 274 8.48 -7.00 15.03
C LEU A 274 9.08 -6.12 16.12
N SER A 275 8.24 -5.40 16.87
CA SER A 275 8.68 -4.58 18.01
C SER A 275 9.16 -5.45 19.18
N TRP A 276 8.49 -6.54 19.50
CA TRP A 276 8.94 -7.48 20.53
C TRP A 276 10.26 -8.17 20.17
N LEU A 277 10.52 -8.37 18.86
CA LEU A 277 11.79 -8.88 18.34
C LEU A 277 12.90 -7.82 18.30
N GLY A 278 12.62 -6.56 18.70
CA GLY A 278 13.60 -5.46 18.68
C GLY A 278 13.96 -4.94 17.27
N LEU A 279 13.22 -5.35 16.24
CA LEU A 279 13.48 -4.93 14.85
C LEU A 279 12.92 -3.52 14.56
N ILE A 280 11.86 -3.13 15.27
CA ILE A 280 11.26 -1.80 15.21
C ILE A 280 10.95 -1.29 16.63
N TRP A 281 10.83 0.04 16.78
CA TRP A 281 10.51 0.66 18.07
C TRP A 281 9.69 1.95 17.85
N ASP A 282 9.30 2.62 18.95
CA ASP A 282 8.44 3.81 18.92
C ASP A 282 7.17 3.61 18.09
N LEU A 283 6.47 2.49 18.32
CA LEU A 283 5.19 2.21 17.68
C LEU A 283 4.14 3.20 18.20
N LYS A 284 3.79 4.19 17.38
CA LYS A 284 2.84 5.24 17.75
C LYS A 284 1.43 4.66 17.90
N GLY A 285 0.87 4.80 19.09
CA GLY A 285 -0.53 4.46 19.39
C GLY A 285 -1.48 5.61 19.13
N VAL A 286 -2.75 5.41 19.47
CA VAL A 286 -3.78 6.46 19.42
C VAL A 286 -3.98 7.01 20.84
N PRO A 287 -3.68 8.31 21.10
CA PRO A 287 -3.90 8.91 22.40
C PRO A 287 -5.39 8.93 22.76
N LYS A 288 -5.72 8.79 24.07
CA LYS A 288 -7.11 8.73 24.51
C LYS A 288 -7.93 9.97 24.13
N HIS A 289 -7.32 11.16 24.20
CA HIS A 289 -7.99 12.41 23.83
C HIS A 289 -8.37 12.46 22.34
N ILE A 290 -7.56 11.84 21.45
CA ILE A 290 -7.85 11.72 20.01
C ILE A 290 -9.07 10.82 19.78
N LEU A 291 -9.23 9.74 20.54
CA LEU A 291 -10.37 8.83 20.40
C LEU A 291 -11.73 9.50 20.66
N HIS A 292 -11.77 10.51 21.51
CA HIS A 292 -12.99 11.21 21.90
C HIS A 292 -13.26 12.50 21.10
N SER A 293 -12.30 12.99 20.33
CA SER A 293 -12.50 14.10 19.41
C SER A 293 -13.15 13.61 18.12
N LYS A 294 -14.09 14.36 17.58
CA LYS A 294 -14.76 14.03 16.31
C LYS A 294 -14.26 14.85 15.13
N ASN A 295 -13.55 15.94 15.40
CA ASN A 295 -13.11 16.92 14.40
C ASN A 295 -11.59 16.87 14.19
N LYS A 296 -11.11 16.74 12.96
CA LYS A 296 -9.69 16.64 12.61
C LYS A 296 -8.91 17.93 12.99
N ALA A 297 -9.51 19.10 12.85
CA ALA A 297 -8.86 20.36 13.22
C ALA A 297 -8.56 20.37 14.72
N HIS A 298 -9.53 20.00 15.55
CA HIS A 298 -9.34 19.88 16.99
C HIS A 298 -8.31 18.82 17.36
N ALA A 299 -8.29 17.69 16.67
CA ALA A 299 -7.27 16.66 16.86
C ALA A 299 -5.84 17.15 16.52
N GLN A 300 -5.70 17.99 15.50
CA GLN A 300 -4.41 18.61 15.14
C GLN A 300 -3.95 19.66 16.15
N GLU A 301 -4.88 20.44 16.70
CA GLU A 301 -4.57 21.37 17.81
C GLU A 301 -4.11 20.63 19.05
N LEU A 302 -4.85 19.61 19.46
CA LEU A 302 -4.47 18.76 20.59
C LEU A 302 -3.08 18.14 20.37
N ARG A 303 -2.79 17.66 19.17
CA ARG A 303 -1.46 17.13 18.82
C ARG A 303 -0.35 18.16 19.05
N LYS A 304 -0.53 19.40 18.59
CA LYS A 304 0.46 20.48 18.79
C LYS A 304 0.69 20.78 20.27
N GLN A 305 -0.37 20.76 21.08
CA GLN A 305 -0.26 21.01 22.52
C GLN A 305 0.56 19.92 23.23
N TYR A 306 0.36 18.64 22.86
CA TYR A 306 1.01 17.51 23.55
C TYR A 306 2.36 17.08 22.95
N GLU A 307 2.73 17.52 21.73
CA GLU A 307 4.10 17.33 21.19
C GLU A 307 5.16 18.17 21.90
N HIS A 308 4.75 19.17 22.70
CA HIS A 308 5.61 20.04 23.48
C HIS A 308 5.67 19.70 24.97
N GLU A 309 4.92 18.71 25.46
CA GLU A 309 5.07 18.21 26.83
C GLU A 309 6.23 17.20 26.88
N PRO A 310 7.26 17.43 27.72
CA PRO A 310 8.32 16.44 27.93
C PRO A 310 7.72 15.19 28.55
N ALA A 311 8.16 14.02 28.06
CA ALA A 311 7.75 12.70 28.53
C ALA A 311 8.22 12.42 29.95
#